data_d5b0aaa67d42c74e564b4f29e3c66488
#
_entry.id   d5b0aaa67d42c74e564b4f29e3c66488
#
_cell.length_a   1.000
_cell.length_b   1.000
_cell.length_c   1.000
_cell.angle_alpha   90.00
_cell.angle_beta   90.00
_cell.angle_gamma   90.00
#
_symmetry.space_group_name_H-M   'P 1'
#
loop_
_entity.id
_entity.type
_entity.pdbx_description
1 polymer ?
#
loop_
_entity_poly.entity_id
_entity_poly.type
_entity_poly.pdbx_seq_one_letter_code
_entity_poly.pdbx_strand_id
1 'polypeptide(L)'
;MLRTALPQIVTGTLPGPKAKEIIDRRATAVPGAIRCAYPVAIETGEGAMIQDVDGNILMDWIGGVGVLNIGFSHPEIIEAVKAQADKYFHGMFNIVTHEGYVALAEKLAQIVPVQGELKKVFFANSGAEADENAVKIAKAYTGRPNIIVFSGAFHGRTMLT
;
A
#
# COMPACT_ATOMS: atom_id res chain seq x y z
N MET A 1 -8.34 -0.72 23.78
CA MET A 1 -7.82 -1.14 22.45
C MET A 1 -8.45 -0.25 21.40
N LEU A 2 -7.67 0.30 20.49
CA LEU A 2 -8.15 1.21 19.45
C LEU A 2 -9.18 0.53 18.52
N ARG A 3 -8.99 -0.75 18.21
CA ARG A 3 -9.88 -1.57 17.33
C ARG A 3 -11.36 -1.53 17.72
N THR A 4 -11.67 -1.37 19.00
CA THR A 4 -13.05 -1.34 19.51
C THR A 4 -13.50 0.04 19.95
N ALA A 5 -12.67 1.06 19.76
CA ALA A 5 -13.01 2.44 20.07
C ALA A 5 -14.05 2.98 19.09
N LEU A 6 -14.89 3.90 19.55
CA LEU A 6 -15.77 4.64 18.66
C LEU A 6 -15.03 5.86 18.10
N PRO A 7 -15.34 6.29 16.86
CA PRO A 7 -14.82 7.54 16.32
C PRO A 7 -15.13 8.72 17.24
N GLN A 8 -14.13 9.56 17.50
CA GLN A 8 -14.26 10.71 18.37
C GLN A 8 -13.27 11.82 17.98
N ILE A 9 -13.75 13.04 17.87
CA ILE A 9 -12.93 14.23 17.66
C ILE A 9 -12.75 14.92 19.02
N VAL A 10 -11.61 14.69 19.66
CA VAL A 10 -11.33 15.24 21.00
C VAL A 10 -10.88 16.70 20.95
N THR A 11 -10.37 17.17 19.82
CA THR A 11 -9.93 18.57 19.60
C THR A 11 -11.05 19.51 19.17
N GLY A 12 -12.28 18.99 19.01
CA GLY A 12 -13.44 19.74 18.54
C GLY A 12 -13.44 20.02 17.03
N THR A 13 -12.27 20.18 16.43
CA THR A 13 -12.10 20.41 14.98
C THR A 13 -10.90 19.64 14.43
N LEU A 14 -10.86 19.40 13.12
CA LEU A 14 -9.71 18.89 12.39
C LEU A 14 -9.16 19.99 11.46
N PRO A 15 -7.83 20.13 11.35
CA PRO A 15 -6.81 19.43 12.13
C PRO A 15 -6.76 19.91 13.57
N GLY A 16 -6.29 19.05 14.50
CA GLY A 16 -5.85 19.48 15.81
C GLY A 16 -4.51 20.21 15.74
N PRO A 17 -4.01 20.80 16.84
CA PRO A 17 -2.82 21.68 16.84
C PRO A 17 -1.54 20.96 16.39
N LYS A 18 -1.30 19.73 16.83
CA LYS A 18 -0.11 18.95 16.42
C LYS A 18 -0.20 18.51 14.96
N ALA A 19 -1.37 18.05 14.52
CA ALA A 19 -1.60 17.71 13.13
C ALA A 19 -1.39 18.92 12.22
N LYS A 20 -1.86 20.12 12.64
CA LYS A 20 -1.65 21.36 11.90
C LYS A 20 -0.16 21.69 11.75
N GLU A 21 0.63 21.58 12.79
CA GLU A 21 2.08 21.80 12.74
C GLU A 21 2.76 20.88 11.71
N ILE A 22 2.41 19.60 11.71
CA ILE A 22 2.96 18.62 10.75
C ILE A 22 2.55 18.97 9.32
N ILE A 23 1.29 19.37 9.11
CA ILE A 23 0.77 19.76 7.79
C ILE A 23 1.47 21.03 7.29
N ASP A 24 1.70 22.03 8.14
CA ASP A 24 2.41 23.25 7.79
C ASP A 24 3.88 22.93 7.39
N ARG A 25 4.56 22.10 8.17
CA ARG A 25 5.93 21.62 7.82
C ARG A 25 5.94 20.83 6.51
N ARG A 26 4.94 20.01 6.29
CA ARG A 26 4.77 19.25 5.04
C ARG A 26 4.65 20.19 3.83
N ALA A 27 3.91 21.28 3.95
CA ALA A 27 3.74 22.24 2.86
C ALA A 27 5.07 22.88 2.40
N THR A 28 6.07 22.95 3.28
CA THR A 28 7.41 23.44 2.97
C THR A 28 8.35 22.35 2.42
N ALA A 29 8.22 21.11 2.93
CA ALA A 29 9.18 20.04 2.67
C ALA A 29 8.75 19.07 1.56
N VAL A 30 7.45 19.01 1.22
CA VAL A 30 6.89 18.06 0.28
C VAL A 30 6.29 18.78 -0.93
N PRO A 31 6.60 18.35 -2.18
CA PRO A 31 6.03 18.96 -3.37
C PRO A 31 4.50 18.95 -3.37
N GLY A 32 3.86 20.04 -3.81
CA GLY A 32 2.41 20.19 -3.84
C GLY A 32 1.65 19.17 -4.72
N ALA A 33 2.36 18.49 -5.62
CA ALA A 33 1.82 17.37 -6.41
C ALA A 33 1.42 16.16 -5.54
N ILE A 34 2.09 15.98 -4.38
CA ILE A 34 1.73 14.97 -3.40
C ILE A 34 0.69 15.59 -2.46
N ARG A 35 -0.58 15.40 -2.79
CA ARG A 35 -1.68 16.01 -2.03
C ARG A 35 -1.92 15.32 -0.69
N CYS A 36 -2.40 16.09 0.29
CA CYS A 36 -2.99 15.60 1.52
C CYS A 36 -4.51 15.84 1.41
N ALA A 37 -5.29 14.78 1.23
CA ALA A 37 -6.73 14.91 1.00
C ALA A 37 -7.50 15.26 2.27
N TYR A 38 -6.99 14.83 3.42
CA TYR A 38 -7.62 15.07 4.72
C TYR A 38 -6.62 15.68 5.69
N PRO A 39 -7.05 16.63 6.53
CA PRO A 39 -6.16 17.31 7.47
C PRO A 39 -5.92 16.47 8.74
N VAL A 40 -5.37 15.28 8.54
CA VAL A 40 -5.09 14.29 9.61
C VAL A 40 -3.63 13.87 9.55
N ALA A 41 -2.96 13.86 10.68
CA ALA A 41 -1.62 13.29 10.84
C ALA A 41 -1.72 12.04 11.72
N ILE A 42 -1.62 10.87 11.10
CA ILE A 42 -1.79 9.59 11.78
C ILE A 42 -0.64 9.32 12.75
N GLU A 43 -0.96 8.86 13.97
CA GLU A 43 -0.02 8.36 14.97
C GLU A 43 -0.01 6.84 15.03
N THR A 44 -1.20 6.22 15.09
CA THR A 44 -1.34 4.77 15.18
C THR A 44 -2.62 4.29 14.52
N GLY A 45 -2.69 2.99 14.21
CA GLY A 45 -3.87 2.34 13.67
C GLY A 45 -4.02 0.91 14.16
N GLU A 46 -5.26 0.46 14.35
CA GLU A 46 -5.59 -0.93 14.73
C GLU A 46 -6.93 -1.35 14.12
N GLY A 47 -6.93 -2.42 13.32
CA GLY A 47 -8.11 -2.82 12.56
C GLY A 47 -8.53 -1.77 11.55
N ALA A 48 -9.75 -1.27 11.63
CA ALA A 48 -10.25 -0.18 10.79
C ALA A 48 -10.10 1.21 11.43
N MET A 49 -9.54 1.30 12.64
CA MET A 49 -9.46 2.54 13.40
C MET A 49 -8.07 3.14 13.33
N ILE A 50 -8.01 4.45 13.20
CA ILE A 50 -6.78 5.24 13.30
C ILE A 50 -6.91 6.26 14.44
N GLN A 51 -5.80 6.57 15.07
CA GLN A 51 -5.68 7.69 15.98
C GLN A 51 -4.66 8.67 15.42
N ASP A 52 -5.02 9.95 15.41
CA ASP A 52 -4.09 11.00 14.98
C ASP A 52 -3.19 11.45 16.14
N VAL A 53 -2.21 12.29 15.83
CA VAL A 53 -1.23 12.82 16.79
C VAL A 53 -1.84 13.72 17.89
N ASP A 54 -3.08 14.14 17.70
CA ASP A 54 -3.83 14.94 18.67
C ASP A 54 -4.78 14.08 19.53
N GLY A 55 -4.87 12.78 19.27
CA GLY A 55 -5.71 11.83 19.99
C GLY A 55 -7.11 11.68 19.40
N ASN A 56 -7.42 12.30 18.27
CA ASN A 56 -8.69 12.07 17.58
C ASN A 56 -8.72 10.65 17.01
N ILE A 57 -9.87 9.99 17.15
CA ILE A 57 -10.10 8.63 16.68
C ILE A 57 -11.03 8.67 15.47
N LEU A 58 -10.57 8.10 14.36
CA LEU A 58 -11.31 8.06 13.09
C LEU A 58 -11.41 6.63 12.56
N MET A 59 -12.44 6.35 11.79
CA MET A 59 -12.57 5.09 11.07
C MET A 59 -12.07 5.28 9.64
N ASP A 60 -11.13 4.42 9.24
CA ASP A 60 -10.60 4.42 7.87
C ASP A 60 -11.52 3.66 6.92
N TRP A 61 -12.34 4.39 6.18
CA TRP A 61 -13.19 3.87 5.09
C TRP A 61 -12.46 3.78 3.75
N ILE A 62 -11.23 4.28 3.68
CA ILE A 62 -10.41 4.26 2.47
C ILE A 62 -9.60 2.97 2.39
N GLY A 63 -9.34 2.34 3.54
CA GLY A 63 -8.60 1.09 3.64
C GLY A 63 -7.17 1.22 3.11
N GLY A 64 -6.48 2.35 3.41
CA GLY A 64 -5.15 2.63 2.88
C GLY A 64 -5.11 2.76 1.35
N VAL A 65 -6.20 3.25 0.75
CA VAL A 65 -6.43 3.28 -0.71
C VAL A 65 -6.51 1.86 -1.29
N GLY A 66 -7.26 0.98 -0.59
CA GLY A 66 -7.57 -0.37 -1.04
C GLY A 66 -6.49 -1.43 -0.79
N VAL A 67 -5.51 -1.16 0.08
CA VAL A 67 -4.40 -2.11 0.35
C VAL A 67 -4.46 -2.74 1.75
N LEU A 68 -5.27 -2.21 2.67
CA LEU A 68 -5.38 -2.69 4.06
C LEU A 68 -6.52 -3.72 4.24
N ASN A 69 -6.53 -4.79 3.46
CA ASN A 69 -7.60 -5.80 3.50
C ASN A 69 -7.75 -6.49 4.87
N ILE A 70 -6.70 -6.54 5.67
CA ILE A 70 -6.70 -7.11 7.02
C ILE A 70 -6.71 -6.04 8.13
N GLY A 71 -6.80 -4.76 7.74
CA GLY A 71 -6.73 -3.62 8.65
C GLY A 71 -5.32 -3.25 9.08
N PHE A 72 -5.25 -2.20 9.91
CA PHE A 72 -3.99 -1.75 10.52
C PHE A 72 -3.51 -2.73 11.59
N SER A 73 -2.20 -2.90 11.66
CA SER A 73 -1.50 -3.53 12.79
C SER A 73 -2.05 -4.90 13.19
N HIS A 74 -2.28 -5.80 12.20
CA HIS A 74 -2.70 -7.18 12.49
C HIS A 74 -1.59 -7.90 13.26
N PRO A 75 -1.88 -8.48 14.45
CA PRO A 75 -0.86 -9.02 15.34
C PRO A 75 0.05 -10.07 14.70
N GLU A 76 -0.51 -11.03 13.98
CA GLU A 76 0.27 -12.09 13.31
C GLU A 76 1.20 -11.53 12.24
N ILE A 77 0.77 -10.49 11.51
CA ILE A 77 1.61 -9.85 10.50
C ILE A 77 2.75 -9.07 11.15
N ILE A 78 2.47 -8.35 12.25
CA ILE A 78 3.51 -7.63 13.00
C ILE A 78 4.59 -8.61 13.48
N GLU A 79 4.20 -9.74 14.07
CA GLU A 79 5.18 -10.73 14.54
C GLU A 79 5.96 -11.37 13.38
N ALA A 80 5.32 -11.65 12.25
CA ALA A 80 6.01 -12.13 11.06
C ALA A 80 7.02 -11.11 10.52
N VAL A 81 6.67 -9.82 10.50
CA VAL A 81 7.58 -8.72 10.08
C VAL A 81 8.77 -8.61 11.04
N LYS A 82 8.55 -8.65 12.34
CA LYS A 82 9.64 -8.62 13.35
C LYS A 82 10.58 -9.81 13.16
N ALA A 83 10.03 -11.02 13.06
CA ALA A 83 10.82 -12.23 12.86
C ALA A 83 11.62 -12.22 11.55
N GLN A 84 11.12 -11.57 10.50
CA GLN A 84 11.87 -11.39 9.26
C GLN A 84 12.93 -10.30 9.39
N ALA A 85 12.62 -9.20 10.10
CA ALA A 85 13.56 -8.10 10.35
C ALA A 85 14.80 -8.57 11.13
N ASP A 86 14.64 -9.50 12.06
CA ASP A 86 15.75 -10.13 12.79
C ASP A 86 16.70 -10.96 11.88
N LYS A 87 16.25 -11.34 10.69
CA LYS A 87 17.06 -12.09 9.71
C LYS A 87 17.74 -11.17 8.71
N TYR A 88 16.97 -10.40 7.95
CA TYR A 88 17.45 -9.42 6.97
C TYR A 88 16.28 -8.60 6.40
N PHE A 89 16.59 -7.39 5.92
CA PHE A 89 15.65 -6.51 5.24
C PHE A 89 15.70 -6.63 3.71
N HIS A 90 16.88 -6.91 3.14
CA HIS A 90 17.09 -6.95 1.70
C HIS A 90 17.80 -8.24 1.29
N GLY A 91 17.19 -8.98 0.36
CA GLY A 91 17.67 -10.30 -0.06
C GLY A 91 18.27 -10.36 -1.47
N MET A 92 18.42 -9.24 -2.18
CA MET A 92 19.03 -9.18 -3.53
C MET A 92 18.52 -10.28 -4.47
N PHE A 93 17.20 -10.46 -4.58
CA PHE A 93 16.59 -11.65 -5.20
C PHE A 93 17.10 -11.95 -6.62
N ASN A 94 17.54 -10.95 -7.37
CA ASN A 94 18.10 -11.11 -8.71
C ASN A 94 19.55 -11.65 -8.72
N ILE A 95 20.20 -11.66 -7.57
CA ILE A 95 21.59 -12.15 -7.39
C ILE A 95 21.57 -13.47 -6.63
N VAL A 96 20.82 -13.54 -5.54
CA VAL A 96 20.59 -14.71 -4.71
C VAL A 96 19.11 -14.89 -4.47
N THR A 97 18.66 -16.13 -4.31
CA THR A 97 17.25 -16.41 -4.03
C THR A 97 16.98 -16.51 -2.53
N HIS A 98 15.71 -16.40 -2.13
CA HIS A 98 15.27 -16.63 -0.76
C HIS A 98 13.84 -17.20 -0.72
N GLU A 99 13.58 -17.98 0.31
CA GLU A 99 12.36 -18.77 0.50
C GLU A 99 11.09 -17.92 0.44
N GLY A 100 11.05 -16.78 1.12
CA GLY A 100 9.82 -15.97 1.22
C GLY A 100 9.26 -15.51 -0.12
N TYR A 101 10.13 -15.16 -1.07
CA TYR A 101 9.70 -14.77 -2.43
C TYR A 101 9.16 -15.98 -3.20
N VAL A 102 9.86 -17.11 -3.13
CA VAL A 102 9.47 -18.33 -3.85
C VAL A 102 8.15 -18.88 -3.31
N ALA A 103 8.02 -19.05 -1.99
CA ALA A 103 6.81 -19.56 -1.35
C ALA A 103 5.57 -18.69 -1.65
N LEU A 104 5.73 -17.35 -1.65
CA LEU A 104 4.62 -16.46 -2.02
C LEU A 104 4.26 -16.59 -3.51
N ALA A 105 5.23 -16.71 -4.40
CA ALA A 105 5.00 -16.92 -5.83
C ALA A 105 4.25 -18.23 -6.09
N GLU A 106 4.67 -19.32 -5.45
CA GLU A 106 3.99 -20.63 -5.54
C GLU A 106 2.55 -20.56 -5.02
N LYS A 107 2.34 -19.90 -3.88
CA LYS A 107 1.00 -19.74 -3.32
C LYS A 107 0.09 -18.94 -4.25
N LEU A 108 0.57 -17.83 -4.80
CA LEU A 108 -0.20 -17.03 -5.75
C LEU A 108 -0.48 -17.80 -7.04
N ALA A 109 0.49 -18.54 -7.58
CA ALA A 109 0.29 -19.37 -8.77
C ALA A 109 -0.82 -20.41 -8.60
N GLN A 110 -1.04 -20.92 -7.38
CA GLN A 110 -2.11 -21.84 -7.07
C GLN A 110 -3.50 -21.19 -7.01
N ILE A 111 -3.59 -19.98 -6.43
CA ILE A 111 -4.88 -19.36 -6.09
C ILE A 111 -5.39 -18.34 -7.12
N VAL A 112 -4.50 -17.74 -7.94
CA VAL A 112 -4.95 -16.72 -8.91
C VAL A 112 -5.76 -17.37 -10.03
N PRO A 113 -6.89 -16.76 -10.45
CA PRO A 113 -7.79 -17.31 -11.47
C PRO A 113 -7.28 -17.03 -12.90
N VAL A 114 -5.97 -17.24 -13.13
CA VAL A 114 -5.34 -17.08 -14.46
C VAL A 114 -5.28 -18.46 -15.12
N GLN A 115 -5.58 -18.51 -16.42
CA GLN A 115 -5.53 -19.74 -17.19
C GLN A 115 -4.09 -20.15 -17.51
N GLY A 116 -3.89 -21.44 -17.76
CA GLY A 116 -2.60 -22.05 -18.12
C GLY A 116 -2.03 -22.96 -17.06
N GLU A 117 -1.29 -23.97 -17.49
CA GLU A 117 -0.65 -24.95 -16.59
C GLU A 117 0.52 -24.35 -15.82
N LEU A 118 1.34 -23.55 -16.50
CA LEU A 118 2.49 -22.89 -15.91
C LEU A 118 2.17 -21.41 -15.62
N LYS A 119 2.04 -21.08 -14.36
CA LYS A 119 1.85 -19.71 -13.90
C LYS A 119 3.12 -19.21 -13.22
N LYS A 120 3.56 -18.03 -13.56
CA LYS A 120 4.70 -17.34 -12.94
C LYS A 120 4.27 -16.01 -12.35
N VAL A 121 4.89 -15.64 -11.25
CA VAL A 121 4.58 -14.40 -10.53
C VAL A 121 5.79 -13.47 -10.58
N PHE A 122 5.54 -12.25 -10.98
CA PHE A 122 6.52 -11.16 -10.92
C PHE A 122 6.06 -10.16 -9.85
N PHE A 123 6.89 -9.94 -8.84
CA PHE A 123 6.59 -8.96 -7.80
C PHE A 123 7.19 -7.60 -8.12
N ALA A 124 6.47 -6.56 -7.73
CA ALA A 124 6.88 -5.17 -7.84
C ALA A 124 6.60 -4.43 -6.52
N ASN A 125 7.14 -3.23 -6.34
CA ASN A 125 7.02 -2.48 -5.09
C ASN A 125 5.77 -1.58 -5.04
N SER A 126 5.09 -1.43 -6.15
CA SER A 126 3.87 -0.60 -6.25
C SER A 126 2.93 -1.10 -7.33
N GLY A 127 1.65 -0.71 -7.25
CA GLY A 127 0.68 -0.99 -8.32
C GLY A 127 1.09 -0.39 -9.67
N ALA A 128 1.65 0.83 -9.67
CA ALA A 128 2.16 1.45 -10.90
C ALA A 128 3.25 0.62 -11.58
N GLU A 129 4.20 0.06 -10.81
CA GLU A 129 5.22 -0.84 -11.35
C GLU A 129 4.61 -2.16 -11.86
N ALA A 130 3.62 -2.69 -11.16
CA ALA A 130 2.91 -3.89 -11.60
C ALA A 130 2.19 -3.64 -12.94
N ASP A 131 1.45 -2.55 -13.07
CA ASP A 131 0.78 -2.15 -14.30
C ASP A 131 1.76 -1.89 -15.44
N GLU A 132 2.87 -1.19 -15.20
CA GLU A 132 3.92 -1.00 -16.21
C GLU A 132 4.49 -2.32 -16.71
N ASN A 133 4.76 -3.26 -15.81
CA ASN A 133 5.26 -4.57 -16.20
C ASN A 133 4.20 -5.40 -16.94
N ALA A 134 2.93 -5.31 -16.54
CA ALA A 134 1.84 -5.94 -17.27
C ALA A 134 1.73 -5.41 -18.72
N VAL A 135 1.84 -4.09 -18.90
CA VAL A 135 1.87 -3.46 -20.24
C VAL A 135 3.08 -3.96 -21.06
N LYS A 136 4.28 -3.97 -20.47
CA LYS A 136 5.49 -4.47 -21.14
C LYS A 136 5.35 -5.93 -21.58
N ILE A 137 4.88 -6.79 -20.68
CA ILE A 137 4.69 -8.22 -20.95
C ILE A 137 3.64 -8.41 -22.06
N ALA A 138 2.50 -7.73 -21.98
CA ALA A 138 1.44 -7.83 -22.98
C ALA A 138 1.92 -7.39 -24.36
N LYS A 139 2.64 -6.27 -24.46
CA LYS A 139 3.19 -5.78 -25.73
C LYS A 139 4.26 -6.70 -26.29
N ALA A 140 5.17 -7.18 -25.46
CA ALA A 140 6.24 -8.09 -25.87
C ALA A 140 5.67 -9.43 -26.37
N TYR A 141 4.67 -9.98 -25.68
CA TYR A 141 4.06 -11.26 -26.04
C TYR A 141 3.21 -11.17 -27.31
N THR A 142 2.43 -10.09 -27.46
CA THR A 142 1.47 -9.98 -28.57
C THR A 142 2.03 -9.27 -29.81
N GLY A 143 3.10 -8.51 -29.68
CA GLY A 143 3.62 -7.60 -30.72
C GLY A 143 2.70 -6.39 -30.99
N ARG A 144 1.60 -6.23 -30.26
CA ARG A 144 0.62 -5.14 -30.47
C ARG A 144 1.09 -3.85 -29.83
N PRO A 145 1.01 -2.70 -30.52
CA PRO A 145 1.52 -1.43 -29.97
C PRO A 145 0.56 -0.75 -28.99
N ASN A 146 -0.74 -0.98 -29.11
CA ASN A 146 -1.76 -0.22 -28.39
C ASN A 146 -2.28 -0.98 -27.16
N ILE A 147 -2.61 -0.21 -26.11
CA ILE A 147 -3.30 -0.66 -24.90
C ILE A 147 -4.65 0.06 -24.83
N ILE A 148 -5.71 -0.67 -24.52
CA ILE A 148 -7.04 -0.10 -24.31
C ILE A 148 -7.20 0.12 -22.81
N VAL A 149 -7.59 1.34 -22.43
CA VAL A 149 -7.86 1.74 -21.04
C VAL A 149 -9.23 2.39 -20.93
N PHE A 150 -9.82 2.42 -19.73
CA PHE A 150 -11.08 3.09 -19.47
C PHE A 150 -10.84 4.54 -19.04
N SER A 151 -11.64 5.46 -19.57
CA SER A 151 -11.60 6.87 -19.15
C SER A 151 -11.89 7.01 -17.66
N GLY A 152 -11.07 7.80 -16.95
CA GLY A 152 -11.19 8.00 -15.53
C GLY A 152 -10.61 6.89 -14.64
N ALA A 153 -10.07 5.81 -15.20
CA ALA A 153 -9.35 4.80 -14.46
C ALA A 153 -8.01 5.34 -13.93
N PHE A 154 -7.53 4.76 -12.83
CA PHE A 154 -6.24 5.09 -12.24
C PHE A 154 -5.33 3.86 -12.28
N HIS A 155 -4.20 3.98 -12.96
CA HIS A 155 -3.22 2.92 -13.12
C HIS A 155 -1.88 3.22 -12.46
N GLY A 156 -1.65 4.47 -12.08
CA GLY A 156 -0.41 4.91 -11.45
C GLY A 156 -0.06 6.36 -11.79
N ARG A 157 1.21 6.71 -11.60
CA ARG A 157 1.74 8.06 -11.88
C ARG A 157 3.14 7.99 -12.47
N THR A 158 3.37 7.03 -13.35
CA THR A 158 4.57 6.85 -14.14
C THR A 158 4.30 7.23 -15.61
N MET A 159 5.22 6.99 -16.50
CA MET A 159 5.05 7.38 -17.91
C MET A 159 4.01 6.53 -18.67
N LEU A 160 3.77 5.29 -18.23
CA LEU A 160 2.81 4.38 -18.87
C LEU A 160 1.52 4.19 -18.08
N THR A 161 1.47 4.71 -16.82
CA THR A 161 0.33 4.49 -15.91
C THR A 161 -0.23 5.77 -15.35
#